data_08795ab872b2441496682f950e69d99d
#
_entry.id   08795ab872b2441496682f950e69d99d
#
_cell.length_a   1.000
_cell.length_b   1.000
_cell.length_c   1.000
_cell.angle_alpha   90.00
_cell.angle_beta   90.00
_cell.angle_gamma   90.00
#
_symmetry.space_group_name_H-M   'P 1'
#
loop_
_entity.id
_entity.type
_entity.pdbx_description
1 polymer ?
#
loop_
_entity_poly.entity_id
_entity_poly.type
_entity_poly.pdbx_seq_one_letter_code
_entity_poly.pdbx_strand_id
1 'polypeptide(L)'
;MDLESASVAQDYSFANEYNEMDILGASQVVIHQDFKVQDLEKHQDLRNRFRGDFHTNHPESYFTYVEQRKAEDGAEKDRTFINAEKPQQCLYARTILNFGQYDSAGQADDVAVLNLQKDPLFHDFISRTERELTATDFAEALENFLGSLEVSGVNTEGDVIPFQRAISAIRNAKVDKNQTSHLNTTGLQYEASDLEKAAVSSQEGTLAEHFLVTSPIYLNLPKQDIRFVVKTRFESKEGQNGVKVFYRLQPIGLLGHYINAAEHFKAEVSNVLDNVSIGEFSLN
;
A
#
# COMPACT_ATOMS: atom_id res chain seq x y z
N MET A 1 2.32 30.97 -60.62
CA MET A 1 1.24 30.18 -60.08
C MET A 1 1.56 28.74 -60.39
N ASP A 2 2.14 28.09 -59.77
CA ASP A 2 2.65 27.56 -58.51
C ASP A 2 3.06 26.14 -58.77
N LEU A 3 4.33 26.01 -59.22
CA LEU A 3 4.95 24.68 -59.41
C LEU A 3 5.13 23.95 -58.05
N GLU A 4 5.08 24.68 -56.95
CA GLU A 4 5.17 24.12 -55.62
C GLU A 4 3.91 23.36 -55.18
N SER A 5 2.72 23.79 -55.64
CA SER A 5 1.48 23.06 -55.32
C SER A 5 1.34 21.72 -56.05
N ALA A 6 1.99 21.59 -57.20
CA ALA A 6 1.97 20.34 -57.96
C ALA A 6 2.91 19.26 -57.41
N SER A 7 4.03 19.68 -56.79
CA SER A 7 4.97 18.74 -56.15
C SER A 7 4.43 18.16 -54.85
N VAL A 8 3.73 18.97 -54.09
CA VAL A 8 3.06 18.51 -52.86
C VAL A 8 1.97 17.51 -53.13
N ALA A 9 1.19 17.73 -54.21
CA ALA A 9 0.15 16.78 -54.60
C ALA A 9 0.68 15.41 -55.13
N GLN A 10 1.92 15.39 -55.65
CA GLN A 10 2.53 14.14 -56.10
C GLN A 10 3.09 13.32 -54.91
N ASP A 11 3.59 13.95 -53.90
CA ASP A 11 4.05 13.24 -52.65
C ASP A 11 2.87 12.61 -51.89
N TYR A 12 1.70 13.19 -51.95
CA TYR A 12 0.49 12.60 -51.35
C TYR A 12 -0.04 11.37 -52.10
N SER A 13 0.35 11.13 -53.37
CA SER A 13 -0.04 9.94 -54.09
C SER A 13 0.65 8.67 -53.56
N PHE A 14 1.83 8.80 -52.95
CA PHE A 14 2.49 7.68 -52.31
C PHE A 14 1.78 7.26 -50.99
N ALA A 15 1.13 8.15 -50.32
CA ALA A 15 0.31 7.81 -49.16
C ALA A 15 -0.90 6.94 -49.51
N ASN A 16 -1.38 6.99 -50.77
CA ASN A 16 -2.51 6.19 -51.24
C ASN A 16 -2.17 4.73 -51.56
N GLU A 17 -0.90 4.36 -51.69
CA GLU A 17 -0.50 2.94 -51.82
C GLU A 17 -0.43 2.20 -50.49
N TYR A 18 -0.44 2.92 -49.36
CA TYR A 18 -0.53 2.36 -48.00
C TYR A 18 -1.95 2.49 -47.41
N ASN A 19 -2.95 2.44 -48.26
CA ASN A 19 -4.33 2.87 -48.09
C ASN A 19 -5.23 1.95 -47.26
N GLU A 20 -4.72 1.19 -46.34
CA GLU A 20 -5.53 0.49 -45.35
C GLU A 20 -5.17 0.80 -43.91
N MET A 21 -4.31 1.78 -43.66
CA MET A 21 -4.25 2.36 -42.35
C MET A 21 -5.35 3.41 -42.24
N ASP A 22 -6.46 3.05 -41.63
CA ASP A 22 -7.42 4.03 -41.12
C ASP A 22 -6.63 5.13 -40.41
N ILE A 23 -6.77 6.34 -40.90
CA ILE A 23 -6.22 7.52 -40.25
C ILE A 23 -6.93 7.62 -38.89
N LEU A 24 -6.28 7.14 -37.83
CA LEU A 24 -6.78 7.16 -36.49
C LEU A 24 -6.95 8.61 -36.01
N GLY A 25 -8.06 9.22 -36.38
CA GLY A 25 -8.43 10.59 -36.05
C GLY A 25 -7.70 11.65 -36.89
N ALA A 26 -8.30 12.81 -37.05
CA ALA A 26 -7.81 13.94 -37.81
C ALA A 26 -6.47 14.55 -37.36
N SER A 27 -5.87 14.04 -36.27
CA SER A 27 -4.68 14.57 -35.63
C SER A 27 -3.39 13.80 -35.91
N GLN A 28 -3.46 12.66 -36.65
CA GLN A 28 -2.26 11.85 -36.95
C GLN A 28 -2.05 11.72 -38.45
N VAL A 29 -0.83 11.97 -38.88
CA VAL A 29 -0.40 11.79 -40.28
C VAL A 29 0.77 10.80 -40.28
N VAL A 30 0.60 9.68 -41.00
CA VAL A 30 1.68 8.73 -41.26
C VAL A 30 2.54 9.30 -42.39
N ILE A 31 3.78 9.67 -42.05
CA ILE A 31 4.77 10.13 -43.01
C ILE A 31 5.76 8.97 -43.22
N HIS A 32 6.38 8.87 -44.40
CA HIS A 32 7.33 7.81 -44.79
C HIS A 32 8.17 7.28 -43.60
N GLN A 33 8.62 6.03 -43.66
CA GLN A 33 9.32 5.31 -42.58
C GLN A 33 10.50 6.07 -41.93
N ASP A 34 11.09 7.02 -42.63
CA ASP A 34 12.17 7.88 -42.11
C ASP A 34 11.66 9.09 -41.32
N PHE A 35 10.34 9.29 -41.27
CA PHE A 35 9.69 10.38 -40.55
C PHE A 35 9.01 9.85 -39.29
N LYS A 36 9.05 10.64 -38.25
CA LYS A 36 8.32 10.32 -37.02
C LYS A 36 6.85 10.65 -37.19
N VAL A 37 5.97 9.77 -36.70
CA VAL A 37 4.56 10.12 -36.52
C VAL A 37 4.50 11.34 -35.62
N GLN A 38 3.92 12.43 -36.11
CA GLN A 38 3.80 13.66 -35.38
C GLN A 38 2.33 13.83 -34.98
N ASP A 39 2.10 13.92 -33.68
CA ASP A 39 0.81 14.27 -33.13
C ASP A 39 0.56 15.76 -33.36
N LEU A 40 -0.40 16.08 -34.24
CA LEU A 40 -0.79 17.43 -34.58
C LEU A 40 -1.78 18.05 -33.60
N GLU A 41 -2.40 17.25 -32.74
CA GLU A 41 -3.40 17.72 -31.75
C GLU A 41 -2.83 18.77 -30.81
N LYS A 42 -1.55 18.64 -30.42
CA LYS A 42 -0.86 19.62 -29.57
C LYS A 42 -0.68 21.00 -30.21
N HIS A 43 -0.82 21.11 -31.54
CA HIS A 43 -0.70 22.36 -32.28
C HIS A 43 -2.04 23.01 -32.60
N GLN A 44 -3.15 22.38 -32.19
CA GLN A 44 -4.49 22.95 -32.34
C GLN A 44 -4.75 23.95 -31.21
N ASP A 45 -5.39 25.08 -31.51
CA ASP A 45 -5.75 26.11 -30.54
C ASP A 45 -6.74 25.60 -29.48
N LEU A 46 -7.65 24.69 -29.89
CA LEU A 46 -8.60 24.02 -29.02
C LEU A 46 -8.48 22.51 -29.23
N ARG A 47 -8.31 21.78 -28.15
CA ARG A 47 -8.35 20.33 -28.17
C ARG A 47 -9.80 19.86 -28.26
N ASN A 48 -10.07 18.91 -29.15
CA ASN A 48 -11.41 18.35 -29.30
C ASN A 48 -11.78 17.37 -28.19
N ARG A 49 -10.80 16.91 -27.40
CA ARG A 49 -10.98 15.94 -26.32
C ARG A 49 -9.99 16.18 -25.19
N PHE A 50 -10.34 15.70 -24.06
CA PHE A 50 -9.41 15.64 -22.94
C PHE A 50 -8.41 14.51 -23.11
N ARG A 51 -7.20 14.73 -22.67
CA ARG A 51 -6.16 13.71 -22.48
C ARG A 51 -5.21 14.14 -21.37
N GLY A 52 -4.69 13.17 -20.65
CA GLY A 52 -3.72 13.42 -19.58
C GLY A 52 -3.80 12.39 -18.48
N ASP A 53 -2.93 12.53 -17.51
CA ASP A 53 -2.86 11.65 -16.36
C ASP A 53 -3.24 12.42 -15.10
N PHE A 54 -4.31 11.99 -14.43
CA PHE A 54 -4.70 12.49 -13.12
C PHE A 54 -4.26 11.48 -12.05
N HIS A 55 -3.37 11.89 -11.16
CA HIS A 55 -2.89 11.06 -10.06
C HIS A 55 -3.33 11.63 -8.71
N THR A 56 -3.88 10.77 -7.87
CA THR A 56 -4.27 11.14 -6.50
C THR A 56 -4.09 9.97 -5.52
N ASN A 57 -4.00 10.29 -4.24
CA ASN A 57 -4.08 9.33 -3.14
C ASN A 57 -5.40 9.48 -2.34
N HIS A 58 -6.32 10.33 -2.80
CA HIS A 58 -7.61 10.59 -2.18
C HIS A 58 -8.75 9.91 -2.97
N PRO A 59 -9.43 8.89 -2.41
CA PRO A 59 -10.52 8.18 -3.09
C PRO A 59 -11.63 9.10 -3.59
N GLU A 60 -12.12 10.02 -2.73
CA GLU A 60 -13.19 10.96 -3.10
C GLU A 60 -12.83 11.83 -4.32
N SER A 61 -11.59 12.35 -4.36
CA SER A 61 -11.12 13.15 -5.50
C SER A 61 -11.04 12.32 -6.78
N TYR A 62 -10.62 11.06 -6.65
CA TYR A 62 -10.55 10.13 -7.76
C TYR A 62 -11.94 9.82 -8.31
N PHE A 63 -12.89 9.43 -7.47
CA PHE A 63 -14.25 9.10 -7.89
C PHE A 63 -14.95 10.31 -8.50
N THR A 64 -14.83 11.48 -7.88
CA THR A 64 -15.39 12.73 -8.42
C THR A 64 -14.82 13.05 -9.80
N TYR A 65 -13.50 12.90 -9.99
CA TYR A 65 -12.86 13.14 -11.29
C TYR A 65 -13.37 12.17 -12.35
N VAL A 66 -13.42 10.87 -12.04
CA VAL A 66 -13.91 9.85 -12.97
C VAL A 66 -15.38 10.10 -13.34
N GLU A 67 -16.23 10.38 -12.36
CA GLU A 67 -17.66 10.65 -12.60
C GLU A 67 -17.90 11.89 -13.48
N GLN A 68 -17.17 12.97 -13.24
CA GLN A 68 -17.27 14.20 -14.04
C GLN A 68 -16.81 14.01 -15.47
N ARG A 69 -16.05 12.96 -15.75
CA ARG A 69 -15.46 12.66 -17.06
C ARG A 69 -16.15 11.52 -17.78
N LYS A 70 -17.10 10.85 -17.15
CA LYS A 70 -17.92 9.84 -17.84
C LYS A 70 -18.61 10.50 -19.02
N ALA A 71 -18.41 9.94 -20.22
CA ALA A 71 -19.10 10.40 -21.42
C ALA A 71 -20.61 10.18 -21.26
N GLU A 72 -21.41 11.22 -21.49
CA GLU A 72 -22.87 11.15 -21.41
C GLU A 72 -23.49 10.17 -22.41
N ASP A 73 -22.81 9.91 -23.53
CA ASP A 73 -23.30 9.13 -24.66
C ASP A 73 -22.40 7.92 -24.98
N GLY A 74 -22.20 7.00 -24.10
CA GLY A 74 -21.89 5.60 -24.40
C GLY A 74 -20.83 5.21 -25.46
N ALA A 75 -20.27 6.15 -26.20
CA ALA A 75 -19.35 5.90 -27.31
C ALA A 75 -17.91 5.59 -26.83
N GLU A 76 -17.46 6.26 -25.80
CA GLU A 76 -16.17 5.98 -25.17
C GLU A 76 -16.41 5.42 -23.77
N LYS A 77 -16.37 4.10 -23.63
CA LYS A 77 -16.53 3.46 -22.32
C LYS A 77 -15.23 3.56 -21.55
N ASP A 78 -15.35 4.03 -20.33
CA ASP A 78 -14.31 3.93 -19.33
C ASP A 78 -14.10 2.48 -18.89
N ARG A 79 -12.88 2.15 -18.49
CA ARG A 79 -12.56 0.88 -17.87
C ARG A 79 -11.60 1.08 -16.70
N THR A 80 -11.95 0.49 -15.57
CA THR A 80 -11.15 0.55 -14.36
C THR A 80 -10.43 -0.77 -14.12
N PHE A 81 -9.14 -0.70 -13.81
CA PHE A 81 -8.29 -1.82 -13.45
C PHE A 81 -7.82 -1.64 -12.01
N ILE A 82 -7.99 -2.68 -11.19
CA ILE A 82 -7.53 -2.68 -9.80
C ILE A 82 -6.35 -3.63 -9.68
N ASN A 83 -5.20 -3.11 -9.30
CA ASN A 83 -4.06 -3.93 -8.91
C ASN A 83 -4.07 -4.14 -7.39
N ALA A 84 -4.34 -5.38 -6.99
CA ALA A 84 -4.38 -5.84 -5.62
C ALA A 84 -3.69 -7.20 -5.43
N GLU A 85 -2.81 -7.59 -6.38
CA GLU A 85 -2.11 -8.89 -6.33
C GLU A 85 -1.10 -8.94 -5.18
N LYS A 86 -0.43 -7.83 -4.92
CA LYS A 86 0.57 -7.71 -3.85
C LYS A 86 0.21 -6.57 -2.90
N PRO A 87 -0.88 -6.73 -2.12
CA PRO A 87 -1.42 -5.65 -1.30
C PRO A 87 -0.46 -5.15 -0.23
N GLN A 88 0.57 -5.94 0.14
CA GLN A 88 1.64 -5.51 1.03
C GLN A 88 2.63 -4.53 0.38
N GLN A 89 2.68 -4.45 -0.95
CA GLN A 89 3.56 -3.53 -1.68
C GLN A 89 2.82 -2.27 -2.10
N CYS A 90 1.77 -2.43 -2.88
CA CYS A 90 0.95 -1.34 -3.39
C CYS A 90 -0.50 -1.79 -3.58
N LEU A 91 -1.39 -0.82 -3.56
CA LEU A 91 -2.81 -1.00 -3.84
C LEU A 91 -3.27 0.23 -4.62
N TYR A 92 -3.70 0.03 -5.87
CA TYR A 92 -4.11 1.14 -6.73
C TYR A 92 -5.24 0.75 -7.67
N ALA A 93 -5.99 1.76 -8.11
CA ALA A 93 -6.94 1.66 -9.21
C ALA A 93 -6.52 2.59 -10.33
N ARG A 94 -6.69 2.15 -11.58
CA ARG A 94 -6.44 2.92 -12.79
C ARG A 94 -7.68 2.89 -13.66
N THR A 95 -8.29 4.05 -13.89
CA THR A 95 -9.38 4.20 -14.85
C THR A 95 -8.87 4.85 -16.13
N ILE A 96 -9.11 4.22 -17.24
CA ILE A 96 -8.89 4.76 -18.59
C ILE A 96 -10.23 5.27 -19.06
N LEU A 97 -10.38 6.59 -19.15
CA LEU A 97 -11.65 7.25 -19.41
C LEU A 97 -12.10 7.14 -20.87
N ASN A 98 -11.15 6.97 -21.80
CA ASN A 98 -11.38 6.81 -23.21
C ASN A 98 -10.85 5.44 -23.71
N PHE A 99 -11.18 4.37 -22.97
CA PHE A 99 -10.76 3.00 -23.32
C PHE A 99 -11.42 2.49 -24.60
N GLY A 100 -12.67 2.90 -24.85
CA GLY A 100 -13.45 2.45 -26.01
C GLY A 100 -14.20 1.14 -25.80
N GLN A 101 -14.67 0.56 -26.88
CA GLN A 101 -15.43 -0.70 -26.92
C GLN A 101 -14.59 -1.80 -27.57
N TYR A 102 -15.08 -3.06 -27.50
CA TYR A 102 -14.40 -4.22 -28.07
C TYR A 102 -14.15 -4.09 -29.58
N ASP A 103 -15.10 -3.51 -30.29
CA ASP A 103 -15.11 -3.32 -31.76
C ASP A 103 -14.63 -1.92 -32.19
N SER A 104 -14.41 -1.03 -31.22
CA SER A 104 -13.98 0.35 -31.43
C SER A 104 -13.08 0.78 -30.28
N ALA A 105 -11.79 0.51 -30.42
CA ALA A 105 -10.79 0.88 -29.42
C ALA A 105 -10.69 2.40 -29.28
N GLY A 106 -10.69 2.89 -28.05
CA GLY A 106 -10.41 4.28 -27.72
C GLY A 106 -8.92 4.59 -27.80
N GLN A 107 -8.57 5.84 -27.51
CA GLN A 107 -7.18 6.29 -27.58
C GLN A 107 -6.37 5.98 -26.30
N ALA A 108 -7.06 5.68 -25.21
CA ALA A 108 -6.51 5.27 -23.91
C ALA A 108 -5.44 6.23 -23.32
N ASP A 109 -5.56 7.53 -23.63
CA ASP A 109 -4.64 8.58 -23.22
C ASP A 109 -5.24 9.62 -22.26
N ASP A 110 -6.45 9.35 -21.73
CA ASP A 110 -7.05 10.08 -20.60
C ASP A 110 -7.21 9.11 -19.43
N VAL A 111 -6.39 9.27 -18.40
CA VAL A 111 -6.21 8.27 -17.34
C VAL A 111 -6.34 8.91 -15.97
N ALA A 112 -7.05 8.26 -15.08
CA ALA A 112 -7.08 8.57 -13.66
C ALA A 112 -6.45 7.43 -12.85
N VAL A 113 -5.58 7.77 -11.91
CA VAL A 113 -4.89 6.79 -11.05
C VAL A 113 -5.08 7.17 -9.59
N LEU A 114 -5.65 6.24 -8.83
CA LEU A 114 -5.72 6.28 -7.38
C LEU A 114 -4.66 5.36 -6.78
N ASN A 115 -3.62 5.93 -6.16
CA ASN A 115 -2.62 5.17 -5.40
C ASN A 115 -2.92 5.31 -3.91
N LEU A 116 -3.33 4.23 -3.26
CA LEU A 116 -3.53 4.26 -1.81
C LEU A 116 -2.19 4.37 -1.09
N GLN A 117 -2.13 5.33 -0.19
CA GLN A 117 -0.98 5.54 0.67
C GLN A 117 -1.12 4.67 1.92
N LYS A 118 -0.06 3.96 2.29
CA LYS A 118 0.00 3.24 3.57
C LYS A 118 -0.09 4.21 4.73
N ASP A 119 -0.76 3.79 5.81
CA ASP A 119 -0.84 4.62 7.02
C ASP A 119 0.56 4.83 7.63
N PRO A 120 1.05 6.07 7.70
CA PRO A 120 2.41 6.33 8.15
C PRO A 120 2.61 6.04 9.63
N LEU A 121 1.59 6.24 10.48
CA LEU A 121 1.67 5.98 11.92
C LEU A 121 1.78 4.49 12.20
N PHE A 122 0.94 3.68 11.53
CA PHE A 122 0.99 2.23 11.65
C PHE A 122 2.32 1.66 11.15
N HIS A 123 2.83 2.13 10.02
CA HIS A 123 4.11 1.67 9.51
C HIS A 123 5.31 2.12 10.36
N ASP A 124 5.27 3.32 10.93
CA ASP A 124 6.29 3.77 11.87
C ASP A 124 6.25 2.94 13.16
N PHE A 125 5.05 2.61 13.68
CA PHE A 125 4.89 1.71 14.81
C PHE A 125 5.58 0.36 14.57
N ILE A 126 5.27 -0.31 13.47
CA ILE A 126 5.90 -1.58 13.10
C ILE A 126 7.43 -1.41 13.03
N SER A 127 7.90 -0.43 12.28
CA SER A 127 9.35 -0.26 12.03
C SER A 127 10.17 -0.02 13.29
N ARG A 128 9.58 0.62 14.30
CA ARG A 128 10.24 0.90 15.57
C ARG A 128 10.17 -0.28 16.53
N THR A 129 9.09 -1.04 16.52
CA THR A 129 8.81 -2.07 17.52
C THR A 129 9.20 -3.49 17.11
N GLU A 130 9.42 -3.77 15.81
CA GLU A 130 9.94 -5.05 15.32
C GLU A 130 11.43 -5.28 15.64
N ARG A 131 12.14 -4.24 16.01
CA ARG A 131 13.56 -4.32 16.38
C ARG A 131 13.71 -4.88 17.78
N GLU A 132 14.83 -5.56 18.01
CA GLU A 132 15.21 -5.95 19.37
C GLU A 132 15.72 -4.73 20.14
N LEU A 133 15.00 -4.35 21.18
CA LEU A 133 15.25 -3.18 22.00
C LEU A 133 15.39 -3.58 23.47
N THR A 134 16.17 -2.83 24.23
CA THR A 134 16.17 -2.99 25.70
C THR A 134 14.82 -2.61 26.29
N ALA A 135 14.51 -2.98 27.52
CA ALA A 135 13.25 -2.63 28.17
C ALA A 135 12.97 -1.12 28.14
N THR A 136 14.01 -0.30 28.37
CA THR A 136 13.91 1.16 28.36
C THR A 136 13.63 1.67 26.94
N ASP A 137 14.46 1.27 25.98
CA ASP A 137 14.31 1.73 24.59
C ASP A 137 12.98 1.26 23.98
N PHE A 138 12.52 0.07 24.36
CA PHE A 138 11.24 -0.47 23.92
C PHE A 138 10.07 0.30 24.51
N ALA A 139 10.12 0.62 25.81
CA ALA A 139 9.11 1.46 26.46
C ALA A 139 9.06 2.86 25.81
N GLU A 140 10.22 3.48 25.55
CA GLU A 140 10.31 4.77 24.88
C GLU A 140 9.76 4.71 23.44
N ALA A 141 10.06 3.62 22.69
CA ALA A 141 9.52 3.42 21.36
C ALA A 141 7.98 3.35 21.36
N LEU A 142 7.39 2.67 22.35
CA LEU A 142 5.94 2.60 22.52
C LEU A 142 5.33 3.93 22.96
N GLU A 143 5.99 4.67 23.84
CA GLU A 143 5.52 5.98 24.33
C GLU A 143 5.31 7.00 23.21
N ASN A 144 6.11 6.94 22.15
CA ASN A 144 5.96 7.83 21.00
C ASN A 144 4.59 7.72 20.32
N PHE A 145 3.85 6.63 20.56
CA PHE A 145 2.53 6.39 19.98
C PHE A 145 1.37 6.63 20.95
N LEU A 146 1.66 7.06 22.19
CA LEU A 146 0.62 7.42 23.15
C LEU A 146 -0.24 8.56 22.61
N GLY A 147 -1.54 8.32 22.50
CA GLY A 147 -2.51 9.29 21.98
C GLY A 147 -2.55 9.44 20.46
N SER A 148 -1.60 8.84 19.73
CA SER A 148 -1.57 8.87 18.27
C SER A 148 -2.19 7.62 17.64
N LEU A 149 -1.97 6.46 18.25
CA LEU A 149 -2.55 5.17 17.88
C LEU A 149 -3.46 4.64 18.97
N GLU A 150 -4.51 3.94 18.57
CA GLU A 150 -5.36 3.17 19.48
C GLU A 150 -4.67 1.85 19.79
N VAL A 151 -3.97 1.79 20.94
CA VAL A 151 -3.21 0.61 21.36
C VAL A 151 -3.63 0.19 22.77
N SER A 152 -3.79 -1.10 22.98
CA SER A 152 -4.00 -1.70 24.29
C SER A 152 -3.12 -2.92 24.48
N GLY A 153 -2.69 -3.18 25.73
CA GLY A 153 -2.07 -4.43 26.11
C GLY A 153 -3.12 -5.51 26.39
N VAL A 154 -2.75 -6.77 26.26
CA VAL A 154 -3.57 -7.92 26.66
C VAL A 154 -2.68 -8.86 27.46
N ASN A 155 -3.13 -9.26 28.65
CA ASN A 155 -2.40 -10.19 29.51
C ASN A 155 -2.64 -11.66 29.12
N THR A 156 -2.01 -12.60 29.81
CA THR A 156 -2.14 -14.05 29.62
C THR A 156 -3.58 -14.54 29.85
N GLU A 157 -4.33 -13.85 30.71
CA GLU A 157 -5.72 -14.21 31.04
C GLU A 157 -6.73 -13.65 30.02
N GLY A 158 -6.27 -12.79 29.10
CA GLY A 158 -7.07 -12.15 28.07
C GLY A 158 -7.65 -10.79 28.50
N ASP A 159 -7.26 -10.28 29.66
CA ASP A 159 -7.72 -8.98 30.14
C ASP A 159 -7.03 -7.84 29.39
N VAL A 160 -7.79 -6.80 29.09
CA VAL A 160 -7.27 -5.61 28.45
C VAL A 160 -6.55 -4.71 29.46
N ILE A 161 -5.31 -4.40 29.17
CA ILE A 161 -4.47 -3.51 29.97
C ILE A 161 -4.35 -2.16 29.24
N PRO A 162 -4.62 -1.04 29.92
CA PRO A 162 -4.36 0.28 29.35
C PRO A 162 -2.93 0.41 28.84
N PHE A 163 -2.74 0.98 27.66
CA PHE A 163 -1.42 1.05 27.00
C PHE A 163 -0.33 1.63 27.89
N GLN A 164 -0.63 2.72 28.59
CA GLN A 164 0.30 3.35 29.52
C GLN A 164 0.73 2.42 30.68
N ARG A 165 -0.19 1.59 31.19
CA ARG A 165 0.16 0.57 32.21
C ARG A 165 1.05 -0.52 31.66
N ALA A 166 0.77 -0.98 30.45
CA ALA A 166 1.60 -1.99 29.78
C ALA A 166 3.03 -1.47 29.57
N ILE A 167 3.19 -0.22 29.15
CA ILE A 167 4.51 0.42 29.02
C ILE A 167 5.23 0.52 30.37
N SER A 168 4.54 0.98 31.40
CA SER A 168 5.13 1.07 32.75
C SER A 168 5.56 -0.28 33.30
N ALA A 169 4.78 -1.33 33.06
CA ALA A 169 5.13 -2.69 33.44
C ALA A 169 6.40 -3.19 32.76
N ILE A 170 6.57 -2.90 31.45
CA ILE A 170 7.77 -3.24 30.66
C ILE A 170 8.99 -2.49 31.20
N ARG A 171 8.86 -1.18 31.47
CA ARG A 171 9.96 -0.34 31.98
C ARG A 171 10.46 -0.83 33.34
N ASN A 172 9.54 -1.30 34.20
CA ASN A 172 9.83 -1.76 35.54
C ASN A 172 10.06 -3.28 35.65
N ALA A 173 10.12 -3.97 34.51
CA ALA A 173 10.31 -5.41 34.45
C ALA A 173 11.68 -5.80 35.04
N LYS A 174 11.68 -6.74 35.97
CA LYS A 174 12.89 -7.32 36.56
C LYS A 174 13.00 -8.78 36.19
N VAL A 175 14.23 -9.21 35.92
CA VAL A 175 14.54 -10.62 35.67
C VAL A 175 14.93 -11.28 37.00
N ASP A 176 14.22 -12.33 37.36
CA ASP A 176 14.57 -13.10 38.56
C ASP A 176 15.78 -14.00 38.27
N LYS A 177 16.89 -13.74 38.95
CA LYS A 177 18.15 -14.46 38.75
C LYS A 177 18.08 -15.95 39.09
N ASN A 178 17.14 -16.35 39.96
CA ASN A 178 17.06 -17.74 40.41
C ASN A 178 16.52 -18.71 39.34
N GLN A 179 15.78 -18.22 38.36
CA GLN A 179 15.27 -19.03 37.28
C GLN A 179 16.25 -19.20 36.10
N THR A 180 17.21 -18.29 35.93
CA THR A 180 18.24 -18.37 34.89
C THR A 180 19.30 -19.44 35.14
N SER A 181 19.52 -19.90 36.38
CA SER A 181 20.51 -20.92 36.69
C SER A 181 20.18 -22.32 36.23
N HIS A 182 18.92 -22.63 35.93
CA HIS A 182 18.49 -23.91 35.38
C HIS A 182 18.57 -24.01 33.84
N LEU A 183 18.78 -22.92 33.14
CA LEU A 183 18.88 -22.89 31.69
C LEU A 183 20.26 -23.29 31.13
N ASN A 184 21.28 -23.38 31.95
CA ASN A 184 22.66 -23.58 31.50
C ASN A 184 23.11 -25.04 31.37
N THR A 185 22.24 -26.06 31.55
CA THR A 185 22.71 -27.45 31.64
C THR A 185 22.38 -28.32 30.43
N THR A 186 21.68 -27.87 29.44
CA THR A 186 21.42 -28.70 28.24
C THR A 186 21.54 -27.85 26.96
N GLY A 187 22.64 -28.05 26.25
CA GLY A 187 22.96 -27.40 24.98
C GLY A 187 22.05 -27.78 23.81
N LEU A 188 20.77 -27.55 23.95
CA LEU A 188 19.76 -27.64 22.89
C LEU A 188 19.04 -26.34 22.84
N GLN A 189 19.15 -25.65 21.68
CA GLN A 189 18.33 -24.51 21.34
C GLN A 189 16.86 -24.96 21.28
N TYR A 190 16.20 -25.02 22.41
CA TYR A 190 14.74 -25.08 22.46
C TYR A 190 14.21 -23.65 22.24
N GLU A 191 13.20 -23.53 21.39
CA GLU A 191 12.35 -22.34 21.33
C GLU A 191 11.71 -22.14 22.70
N ALA A 192 12.31 -21.28 23.50
CA ALA A 192 12.01 -21.09 24.92
C ALA A 192 10.78 -20.20 25.14
N SER A 193 9.64 -20.45 24.45
CA SER A 193 8.47 -19.56 24.55
C SER A 193 7.78 -19.59 25.91
N ASP A 194 7.77 -20.75 26.60
CA ASP A 194 7.04 -20.89 27.87
C ASP A 194 7.91 -20.68 29.11
N LEU A 195 9.21 -20.98 29.02
CA LEU A 195 10.17 -20.69 30.11
C LEU A 195 10.55 -19.21 30.20
N GLU A 196 10.55 -18.49 29.06
CA GLU A 196 10.82 -17.06 29.00
C GLU A 196 9.71 -16.23 29.67
N LYS A 197 8.46 -16.66 29.57
CA LYS A 197 7.31 -15.97 30.19
C LYS A 197 7.37 -15.98 31.73
N ALA A 198 7.92 -17.03 32.32
CA ALA A 198 8.02 -17.17 33.76
C ALA A 198 9.15 -16.34 34.40
N ALA A 199 10.13 -15.90 33.59
CA ALA A 199 11.34 -15.25 34.09
C ALA A 199 11.21 -13.72 34.21
N VAL A 200 10.18 -13.10 33.64
CA VAL A 200 10.01 -11.65 33.69
C VAL A 200 8.76 -11.31 34.51
N SER A 201 8.95 -10.67 35.66
CA SER A 201 7.85 -10.15 36.48
C SER A 201 7.96 -8.64 36.63
N SER A 202 6.83 -7.98 36.76
CA SER A 202 6.76 -6.55 37.08
C SER A 202 6.23 -6.35 38.48
N GLN A 203 6.85 -5.46 39.25
CA GLN A 203 6.37 -5.10 40.60
C GLN A 203 5.09 -4.26 40.58
N GLU A 204 4.76 -3.63 39.43
CA GLU A 204 3.65 -2.67 39.31
C GLU A 204 2.48 -3.14 38.45
N GLY A 205 2.48 -4.40 38.00
CA GLY A 205 1.39 -4.90 37.21
C GLY A 205 1.70 -6.12 36.33
N THR A 206 0.68 -6.65 35.70
CA THR A 206 0.77 -7.78 34.76
C THR A 206 1.42 -7.32 33.45
N LEU A 207 2.44 -8.04 32.99
CA LEU A 207 3.02 -7.80 31.68
C LEU A 207 2.02 -8.12 30.57
N ALA A 208 1.97 -7.27 29.57
CA ALA A 208 1.22 -7.55 28.38
C ALA A 208 1.92 -8.66 27.57
N GLU A 209 1.19 -9.70 27.24
CA GLU A 209 1.65 -10.77 26.33
C GLU A 209 1.49 -10.36 24.86
N HIS A 210 0.45 -9.58 24.61
CA HIS A 210 0.11 -9.07 23.29
C HIS A 210 -0.23 -7.59 23.36
N PHE A 211 -0.03 -6.91 22.24
CA PHE A 211 -0.62 -5.59 21.99
C PHE A 211 -1.65 -5.70 20.89
N LEU A 212 -2.79 -5.08 21.09
CA LEU A 212 -3.83 -4.89 20.09
C LEU A 212 -3.74 -3.46 19.56
N VAL A 213 -3.52 -3.31 18.28
CA VAL A 213 -3.40 -2.02 17.60
C VAL A 213 -4.56 -1.88 16.64
N THR A 214 -5.43 -0.90 16.87
CA THR A 214 -6.55 -0.57 15.99
C THR A 214 -6.13 0.56 15.05
N SER A 215 -5.87 0.22 13.78
CA SER A 215 -5.37 1.18 12.79
C SER A 215 -5.79 0.78 11.38
N PRO A 216 -5.94 1.75 10.45
CA PRO A 216 -6.00 1.42 9.03
C PRO A 216 -4.61 1.00 8.56
N ILE A 217 -4.54 0.08 7.61
CA ILE A 217 -3.27 -0.29 6.95
C ILE A 217 -2.94 0.69 5.84
N TYR A 218 -3.95 1.12 5.12
CA TYR A 218 -3.90 2.17 4.12
C TYR A 218 -4.79 3.33 4.57
N LEU A 219 -4.33 4.55 4.35
CA LEU A 219 -5.13 5.75 4.61
C LEU A 219 -6.47 5.67 3.85
N ASN A 220 -7.51 6.15 4.50
CA ASN A 220 -8.89 6.15 3.98
C ASN A 220 -9.57 4.78 3.88
N LEU A 221 -8.91 3.69 4.30
CA LEU A 221 -9.57 2.39 4.46
C LEU A 221 -10.00 2.16 5.91
N PRO A 222 -10.93 1.22 6.16
CA PRO A 222 -11.38 0.89 7.51
C PRO A 222 -10.25 0.46 8.43
N LYS A 223 -10.35 0.85 9.70
CA LYS A 223 -9.45 0.38 10.75
C LYS A 223 -9.63 -1.12 10.95
N GLN A 224 -8.54 -1.78 11.33
CA GLN A 224 -8.49 -3.20 11.66
C GLN A 224 -7.79 -3.39 13.00
N ASP A 225 -8.18 -4.43 13.73
CA ASP A 225 -7.55 -4.81 14.99
C ASP A 225 -6.42 -5.80 14.72
N ILE A 226 -5.19 -5.31 14.82
CA ILE A 226 -3.98 -6.05 14.49
C ILE A 226 -3.29 -6.45 15.78
N ARG A 227 -3.09 -7.76 15.96
CA ARG A 227 -2.44 -8.31 17.15
C ARG A 227 -0.93 -8.42 16.96
N PHE A 228 -0.20 -7.98 17.97
CA PHE A 228 1.26 -8.09 18.06
C PHE A 228 1.65 -8.91 19.31
N VAL A 229 2.44 -9.94 19.13
CA VAL A 229 3.02 -10.71 20.24
C VAL A 229 4.27 -10.02 20.74
N VAL A 230 4.40 -9.91 22.05
CA VAL A 230 5.65 -9.48 22.70
C VAL A 230 6.62 -10.66 22.68
N LYS A 231 7.72 -10.52 21.97
CA LYS A 231 8.83 -11.47 21.97
C LYS A 231 9.96 -10.96 22.83
N THR A 232 10.46 -11.81 23.73
CA THR A 232 11.58 -11.51 24.60
C THR A 232 12.79 -12.38 24.25
N ARG A 233 13.98 -11.80 24.30
CA ARG A 233 15.25 -12.52 24.17
C ARG A 233 16.17 -12.18 25.33
N PHE A 234 16.79 -13.19 25.92
CA PHE A 234 17.73 -13.05 27.03
C PHE A 234 19.17 -13.17 26.52
N GLU A 235 20.04 -12.27 26.97
CA GLU A 235 21.46 -12.32 26.68
C GLU A 235 22.25 -12.30 27.99
N SER A 236 23.00 -13.36 28.24
CA SER A 236 23.91 -13.49 29.39
C SER A 236 25.35 -13.41 28.86
N LYS A 237 26.15 -12.46 29.38
CA LYS A 237 27.59 -12.43 29.10
C LYS A 237 28.34 -13.12 30.25
N GLU A 238 29.21 -14.06 29.91
CA GLU A 238 30.14 -14.68 30.84
C GLU A 238 30.98 -13.59 31.55
N GLY A 239 30.97 -13.58 32.90
CA GLY A 239 31.72 -12.60 33.71
C GLY A 239 30.99 -11.31 34.03
N GLN A 240 29.77 -11.05 33.57
CA GLN A 240 28.93 -9.95 34.00
C GLN A 240 27.75 -10.41 34.87
N ASN A 241 27.60 -9.78 36.02
CA ASN A 241 26.49 -10.04 36.95
C ASN A 241 25.17 -9.43 36.45
N GLY A 242 24.64 -9.92 35.32
CA GLY A 242 23.35 -9.43 34.81
C GLY A 242 22.90 -10.13 33.51
N VAL A 243 21.60 -10.37 33.43
CA VAL A 243 20.94 -10.82 32.20
C VAL A 243 20.33 -9.59 31.55
N LYS A 244 20.65 -9.38 30.27
CA LYS A 244 19.99 -8.35 29.47
C LYS A 244 18.76 -8.95 28.83
N VAL A 245 17.65 -8.25 28.87
CA VAL A 245 16.40 -8.64 28.20
C VAL A 245 16.16 -7.68 27.06
N PHE A 246 15.87 -8.27 25.89
CA PHE A 246 15.47 -7.54 24.71
C PHE A 246 14.01 -7.88 24.39
N TYR A 247 13.27 -6.87 23.94
CA TYR A 247 11.87 -6.95 23.57
C TYR A 247 11.71 -6.57 22.10
N ARG A 248 10.76 -7.22 21.42
CA ARG A 248 10.27 -6.79 20.12
C ARG A 248 8.80 -7.14 19.97
N LEU A 249 8.08 -6.44 19.11
CA LEU A 249 6.74 -6.84 18.70
C LEU A 249 6.80 -7.60 17.38
N GLN A 250 6.02 -8.65 17.30
CA GLN A 250 5.85 -9.41 16.09
C GLN A 250 4.36 -9.40 15.70
N PRO A 251 3.98 -8.82 14.54
CA PRO A 251 2.60 -8.84 14.10
C PRO A 251 2.15 -10.26 13.77
N ILE A 252 0.92 -10.60 14.14
CA ILE A 252 0.30 -11.89 13.81
C ILE A 252 -0.64 -11.70 12.62
N GLY A 253 -0.46 -12.52 11.59
CA GLY A 253 -1.37 -12.53 10.44
C GLY A 253 -1.40 -11.25 9.62
N LEU A 254 -0.35 -10.43 9.65
CA LEU A 254 -0.30 -9.12 8.98
C LEU A 254 -0.65 -9.21 7.49
N LEU A 255 -0.23 -10.27 6.79
CA LEU A 255 -0.60 -10.47 5.40
C LEU A 255 -2.12 -10.60 5.22
N GLY A 256 -2.81 -11.27 6.15
CA GLY A 256 -4.27 -11.37 6.13
C GLY A 256 -4.95 -10.00 6.24
N HIS A 257 -4.40 -9.10 7.04
CA HIS A 257 -4.90 -7.73 7.15
C HIS A 257 -4.68 -6.91 5.88
N TYR A 258 -3.55 -7.11 5.17
CA TYR A 258 -3.34 -6.50 3.85
C TYR A 258 -4.35 -7.04 2.82
N ILE A 259 -4.64 -8.34 2.84
CA ILE A 259 -5.66 -8.94 1.95
C ILE A 259 -7.04 -8.37 2.26
N ASN A 260 -7.42 -8.25 3.53
CA ASN A 260 -8.69 -7.64 3.92
C ASN A 260 -8.80 -6.18 3.44
N ALA A 261 -7.73 -5.40 3.58
CA ALA A 261 -7.68 -4.04 3.06
C ALA A 261 -7.89 -4.00 1.54
N ALA A 262 -7.28 -4.93 0.80
CA ALA A 262 -7.46 -5.06 -0.64
C ALA A 262 -8.88 -5.43 -1.04
N GLU A 263 -9.53 -6.34 -0.31
CA GLU A 263 -10.94 -6.70 -0.57
C GLU A 263 -11.89 -5.53 -0.29
N HIS A 264 -11.67 -4.76 0.77
CA HIS A 264 -12.43 -3.53 1.02
C HIS A 264 -12.26 -2.52 -0.11
N PHE A 265 -11.03 -2.32 -0.56
CA PHE A 265 -10.75 -1.39 -1.67
C PHE A 265 -11.43 -1.83 -2.97
N LYS A 266 -11.34 -3.12 -3.33
CA LYS A 266 -12.04 -3.67 -4.49
C LYS A 266 -13.54 -3.43 -4.42
N ALA A 267 -14.13 -3.70 -3.26
CA ALA A 267 -15.55 -3.50 -3.04
C ALA A 267 -15.94 -2.03 -3.17
N GLU A 268 -15.17 -1.11 -2.58
CA GLU A 268 -15.41 0.32 -2.67
C GLU A 268 -15.36 0.82 -4.11
N VAL A 269 -14.32 0.48 -4.88
CA VAL A 269 -14.18 0.88 -6.27
C VAL A 269 -15.30 0.28 -7.13
N SER A 270 -15.64 -1.00 -6.93
CA SER A 270 -16.69 -1.69 -7.71
C SER A 270 -18.11 -1.22 -7.35
N ASN A 271 -18.31 -0.62 -6.19
CA ASN A 271 -19.60 -0.05 -5.81
C ASN A 271 -19.85 1.33 -6.46
N VAL A 272 -18.78 2.05 -6.80
CA VAL A 272 -18.87 3.41 -7.36
C VAL A 272 -18.70 3.41 -8.87
N LEU A 273 -17.82 2.56 -9.40
CA LEU A 273 -17.47 2.52 -10.82
C LEU A 273 -17.99 1.27 -11.51
N ASP A 274 -18.49 1.47 -12.72
CA ASP A 274 -18.84 0.39 -13.66
C ASP A 274 -17.57 -0.16 -14.35
N ASN A 275 -17.70 -1.29 -15.04
CA ASN A 275 -16.63 -1.87 -15.89
C ASN A 275 -15.28 -2.08 -15.16
N VAL A 276 -15.32 -2.58 -13.93
CA VAL A 276 -14.13 -2.86 -13.12
C VAL A 276 -13.54 -4.22 -13.48
N SER A 277 -12.24 -4.26 -13.67
CA SER A 277 -11.45 -5.48 -13.88
C SER A 277 -10.36 -5.56 -12.81
N ILE A 278 -10.08 -6.78 -12.33
CA ILE A 278 -8.98 -7.00 -11.37
C ILE A 278 -7.76 -7.43 -12.16
N GLY A 279 -6.65 -6.74 -11.97
CA GLY A 279 -5.38 -6.98 -12.65
C GLY A 279 -4.65 -5.69 -12.99
N GLU A 280 -3.49 -5.84 -13.59
CA GLU A 280 -2.69 -4.74 -14.10
C GLU A 280 -2.90 -4.58 -15.60
N PHE A 281 -3.11 -3.37 -16.05
CA PHE A 281 -3.18 -3.02 -17.46
C PHE A 281 -2.03 -2.08 -17.82
N SER A 282 -1.18 -2.51 -18.75
CA SER A 282 -0.12 -1.70 -19.33
C SER A 282 -0.38 -1.49 -20.82
N LEU A 283 -0.29 -0.25 -21.27
CA LEU A 283 -0.20 0.09 -22.68
C LEU A 283 1.27 -0.11 -23.10
N ASN A 284 1.51 -1.00 -24.04
CA ASN A 284 2.83 -1.20 -24.66
C ASN A 284 3.07 -0.15 -25.74
#